data_5c36a340f90effb4a1bbaeff1ae5fe8f
#
_entry.id   5c36a340f90effb4a1bbaeff1ae5fe8f
#
_cell.length_a   1.000
_cell.length_b   1.000
_cell.length_c   1.000
_cell.angle_alpha   90.00
_cell.angle_beta   90.00
_cell.angle_gamma   90.00
#
_symmetry.space_group_name_H-M   'P 1'
#
loop_
_entity.id
_entity.type
_entity.pdbx_description
1 polymer ?
#
loop_
_entity_poly.entity_id
_entity_poly.type
_entity_poly.pdbx_seq_one_letter_code
_entity_poly.pdbx_strand_id
1 'polypeptide(L)'
;EPALRLVFQGNYNPEEDDFEGQTFFAETLREGSIPEPFRKKDKRKCGFLYLRTLRTGSRALSLERGSLLDIILQLKEIKPQMWESVIEQLEKVSVAGDPNLGITEVLTSVQDSLANIVAYESADKPQIKVSNLTRENLRKGLTVFMGSGAYKENGSEYMTPYFHQGTGTINTLVLSLLSMIANIKENVIFAMEEPEIALPPHIQKRVIS
;
A
#
# COMPACT_ATOMS: atom_id res chain seq x y z
N GLU A 1 26.88 25.64 -7.36
CA GLU A 1 26.11 24.38 -7.42
C GLU A 1 24.92 24.54 -8.35
N PRO A 2 24.61 23.55 -9.18
CA PRO A 2 23.41 23.61 -10.00
C PRO A 2 22.17 23.55 -9.11
N ALA A 3 21.25 24.51 -9.26
CA ALA A 3 20.01 24.57 -8.49
C ALA A 3 18.80 24.47 -9.43
N LEU A 4 17.84 23.63 -9.07
CA LEU A 4 16.55 23.55 -9.75
C LEU A 4 15.58 24.52 -9.10
N ARG A 5 15.11 25.50 -9.86
CA ARG A 5 14.10 26.45 -9.41
C ARG A 5 12.73 26.10 -10.00
N LEU A 6 11.75 25.94 -9.14
CA LEU A 6 10.37 25.64 -9.52
C LEU A 6 9.45 26.80 -9.08
N VAL A 7 8.42 27.05 -9.88
CA VAL A 7 7.39 28.05 -9.58
C VAL A 7 6.04 27.37 -9.57
N PHE A 8 5.28 27.54 -8.52
CA PHE A 8 3.89 27.13 -8.44
C PHE A 8 2.99 28.33 -8.81
N GLN A 9 2.08 28.10 -9.75
CA GLN A 9 1.06 29.06 -10.14
C GLN A 9 -0.31 28.49 -9.81
N GLY A 10 -1.09 29.22 -9.05
CA GLY A 10 -2.49 28.90 -8.73
C GLY A 10 -3.39 29.89 -9.43
N ASN A 11 -4.36 29.40 -10.19
CA ASN A 11 -5.39 30.20 -10.83
C ASN A 11 -6.77 29.78 -10.28
N TYR A 12 -7.63 30.75 -10.00
CA TYR A 12 -9.01 30.47 -9.66
C TYR A 12 -9.81 30.17 -10.94
N ASN A 13 -10.49 29.05 -10.95
CA ASN A 13 -11.41 28.66 -12.02
C ASN A 13 -12.85 29.00 -11.59
N PRO A 14 -13.48 30.05 -12.14
CA PRO A 14 -14.81 30.46 -11.72
C PRO A 14 -15.93 29.51 -12.19
N GLU A 15 -15.66 28.63 -13.15
CA GLU A 15 -16.65 27.64 -13.65
C GLU A 15 -16.79 26.46 -12.67
N GLU A 16 -15.68 26.07 -12.02
CA GLU A 16 -15.68 24.97 -11.05
C GLU A 16 -15.68 25.45 -9.59
N ASP A 17 -15.64 26.77 -9.37
CA ASP A 17 -15.51 27.39 -8.03
C ASP A 17 -14.37 26.82 -7.20
N ASP A 18 -13.23 26.53 -7.86
CA ASP A 18 -12.05 25.91 -7.25
C ASP A 18 -10.75 26.51 -7.79
N PHE A 19 -9.66 26.27 -7.08
CA PHE A 19 -8.33 26.70 -7.46
C PHE A 19 -7.57 25.59 -8.21
N GLU A 20 -7.17 25.88 -9.42
CA GLU A 20 -6.26 25.03 -10.20
C GLU A 20 -4.81 25.46 -9.98
N GLY A 21 -3.95 24.52 -9.62
CA GLY A 21 -2.54 24.80 -9.38
C GLY A 21 -1.62 23.95 -10.23
N GLN A 22 -0.62 24.58 -10.85
CA GLN A 22 0.38 23.89 -11.64
C GLN A 22 1.79 24.36 -11.28
N THR A 23 2.75 23.42 -11.30
CA THR A 23 4.16 23.70 -11.05
C THR A 23 4.92 23.69 -12.37
N PHE A 24 5.81 24.66 -12.56
CA PHE A 24 6.62 24.84 -13.77
C PHE A 24 8.09 24.93 -13.43
N PHE A 25 8.95 24.63 -14.41
CA PHE A 25 10.36 24.98 -14.34
C PHE A 25 10.50 26.50 -14.49
N ALA A 26 11.13 27.15 -13.52
CA ALA A 26 11.20 28.63 -13.47
C ALA A 26 11.88 29.24 -14.71
N GLU A 27 12.83 28.54 -15.31
CA GLU A 27 13.54 28.99 -16.49
C GLU A 27 12.65 29.12 -17.73
N THR A 28 11.58 28.32 -17.78
CA THR A 28 10.64 28.32 -18.91
C THR A 28 9.53 29.37 -18.77
N LEU A 29 9.46 30.09 -17.65
CA LEU A 29 8.51 31.19 -17.42
C LEU A 29 9.03 32.57 -17.89
N ARG A 30 10.14 32.60 -18.62
CA ARG A 30 10.68 33.85 -19.22
C ARG A 30 9.84 34.29 -20.42
N GLU A 31 9.77 35.58 -20.65
CA GLU A 31 9.07 36.12 -21.82
C GLU A 31 9.59 35.48 -23.12
N GLY A 32 8.67 35.00 -23.97
CA GLY A 32 8.98 34.33 -25.22
C GLY A 32 9.28 32.83 -25.14
N SER A 33 9.25 32.22 -23.94
CA SER A 33 9.40 30.77 -23.75
C SER A 33 8.05 30.11 -23.56
N ILE A 34 7.94 28.85 -23.96
CA ILE A 34 6.75 28.03 -23.67
C ILE A 34 6.88 27.46 -22.27
N PRO A 35 5.94 27.73 -21.34
CA PRO A 35 6.00 27.19 -19.98
C PRO A 35 6.02 25.66 -19.98
N GLU A 36 7.06 25.06 -19.41
CA GLU A 36 7.16 23.61 -19.26
C GLU A 36 6.69 23.18 -17.86
N PRO A 37 5.62 22.35 -17.79
CA PRO A 37 5.11 21.91 -16.51
C PRO A 37 6.04 20.87 -15.86
N PHE A 38 6.27 21.02 -14.55
CA PHE A 38 6.95 20.05 -13.71
C PHE A 38 6.03 18.87 -13.39
N ARG A 39 6.13 17.82 -14.17
CA ARG A 39 5.20 16.67 -14.15
C ARG A 39 5.50 15.68 -13.03
N LYS A 40 4.57 14.75 -12.77
CA LYS A 40 4.75 13.66 -11.79
C LYS A 40 6.03 12.84 -12.00
N LYS A 41 6.44 12.62 -13.25
CA LYS A 41 7.68 11.91 -13.58
C LYS A 41 8.93 12.66 -13.08
N ASP A 42 8.90 13.99 -13.15
CA ASP A 42 10.01 14.85 -12.75
C ASP A 42 10.08 14.95 -11.22
N LYS A 43 8.90 15.07 -10.57
CA LYS A 43 8.77 14.99 -9.09
C LYS A 43 9.36 13.69 -8.52
N ARG A 44 9.18 12.58 -9.23
CA ARG A 44 9.75 11.27 -8.81
C ARG A 44 11.27 11.23 -8.87
N LYS A 45 11.89 11.97 -9.82
CA LYS A 45 13.35 12.09 -9.92
C LYS A 45 13.95 12.89 -8.79
N CYS A 46 13.25 13.92 -8.32
CA CYS A 46 13.72 14.78 -7.23
C CYS A 46 13.69 14.11 -5.85
N GLY A 47 13.07 12.93 -5.72
CA GLY A 47 13.09 12.16 -4.47
C GLY A 47 12.46 12.87 -3.27
N PHE A 48 11.64 13.91 -3.47
CA PHE A 48 11.00 14.64 -2.39
C PHE A 48 9.79 13.87 -1.85
N LEU A 49 9.81 13.57 -0.56
CA LEU A 49 8.73 12.89 0.17
C LEU A 49 8.26 13.79 1.31
N TYR A 50 7.04 14.30 1.19
CA TYR A 50 6.39 15.07 2.24
C TYR A 50 5.42 14.18 3.01
N LEU A 51 5.63 14.11 4.31
CA LEU A 51 4.82 13.36 5.25
C LEU A 51 4.09 14.34 6.16
N ARG A 52 2.81 14.49 5.90
CA ARG A 52 1.92 15.17 6.84
C ARG A 52 1.82 14.32 8.09
N THR A 53 1.98 14.89 9.25
CA THR A 53 1.90 14.27 10.58
C THR A 53 1.97 12.73 10.58
N LEU A 54 2.89 12.16 11.31
CA LEU A 54 3.04 10.69 11.49
C LEU A 54 1.76 9.98 11.99
N ARG A 55 0.69 10.73 12.30
CA ARG A 55 -0.64 10.21 12.65
C ARG A 55 -1.28 9.36 11.54
N THR A 56 -0.81 9.46 10.30
CA THR A 56 -1.27 8.62 9.18
C THR A 56 -0.46 7.33 9.01
N GLY A 57 0.19 6.85 10.07
CA GLY A 57 0.93 5.58 10.07
C GLY A 57 0.12 4.39 9.53
N SER A 58 -1.22 4.41 9.75
CA SER A 58 -2.13 3.42 9.18
C SER A 58 -2.05 3.32 7.65
N ARG A 59 -1.79 4.41 6.98
CA ARG A 59 -1.65 4.44 5.52
C ARG A 59 -0.23 4.13 5.05
N ALA A 60 0.77 4.42 5.87
CA ALA A 60 2.18 4.21 5.51
C ALA A 60 2.52 2.73 5.29
N LEU A 61 1.91 1.85 6.08
CA LEU A 61 2.10 0.38 6.04
C LEU A 61 1.03 -0.36 5.25
N SER A 62 0.05 0.33 4.70
CA SER A 62 -0.93 -0.29 3.81
C SER A 62 -0.26 -0.68 2.49
N LEU A 63 -0.88 -1.60 1.75
CA LEU A 63 -0.48 -1.94 0.38
C LEU A 63 -1.17 -1.06 -0.68
N GLU A 64 -1.82 0.02 -0.25
CA GLU A 64 -2.43 1.00 -1.13
C GLU A 64 -1.39 1.73 -1.99
N ARG A 65 -1.82 2.22 -3.15
CA ARG A 65 -0.94 2.94 -4.07
C ARG A 65 -0.36 4.20 -3.42
N GLY A 66 0.95 4.31 -3.43
CA GLY A 66 1.68 5.47 -2.91
C GLY A 66 1.89 5.46 -1.39
N SER A 67 1.56 4.36 -0.69
CA SER A 67 2.02 4.13 0.67
C SER A 67 3.54 3.92 0.72
N LEU A 68 4.17 4.08 1.88
CA LEU A 68 5.62 3.86 2.01
C LEU A 68 6.01 2.42 1.67
N LEU A 69 5.22 1.45 2.12
CA LEU A 69 5.44 0.04 1.81
C LEU A 69 5.31 -0.22 0.29
N ASP A 70 4.29 0.36 -0.37
CA ASP A 70 4.11 0.24 -1.80
C ASP A 70 5.29 0.83 -2.59
N ILE A 71 5.84 1.97 -2.13
CA ILE A 71 7.02 2.60 -2.72
C ILE A 71 8.24 1.69 -2.59
N ILE A 72 8.49 1.10 -1.41
CA ILE A 72 9.62 0.20 -1.17
C ILE A 72 9.53 -1.04 -2.06
N LEU A 73 8.36 -1.68 -2.13
CA LEU A 73 8.14 -2.86 -2.97
C LEU A 73 8.34 -2.55 -4.45
N GLN A 74 7.98 -1.34 -4.88
CA GLN A 74 8.22 -0.88 -6.24
C GLN A 74 9.71 -0.62 -6.51
N LEU A 75 10.42 0.03 -5.58
CA LEU A 75 11.85 0.32 -5.70
C LEU A 75 12.70 -0.94 -5.73
N LYS A 76 12.29 -1.97 -5.00
CA LYS A 76 12.95 -3.28 -4.98
C LYS A 76 12.52 -4.20 -6.14
N GLU A 77 11.63 -3.75 -7.03
CA GLU A 77 11.10 -4.52 -8.17
C GLU A 77 10.42 -5.85 -7.80
N ILE A 78 10.07 -6.04 -6.53
CA ILE A 78 9.43 -7.25 -6.01
C ILE A 78 7.92 -7.28 -6.31
N LYS A 79 7.33 -6.12 -6.50
CA LYS A 79 5.88 -5.92 -6.54
C LYS A 79 5.12 -6.78 -7.58
N PRO A 80 5.59 -6.94 -8.83
CA PRO A 80 4.88 -7.79 -9.80
C PRO A 80 4.83 -9.24 -9.36
N GLN A 81 5.97 -9.81 -8.98
CA GLN A 81 6.11 -11.20 -8.56
C GLN A 81 5.31 -11.50 -7.28
N MET A 82 5.28 -10.57 -6.33
CA MET A 82 4.48 -10.68 -5.11
C MET A 82 2.99 -10.86 -5.44
N TRP A 83 2.43 -10.02 -6.33
CA TRP A 83 1.02 -10.11 -6.68
C TRP A 83 0.68 -11.40 -7.43
N GLU A 84 1.53 -11.84 -8.34
CA GLU A 84 1.35 -13.10 -9.06
C GLU A 84 1.36 -14.29 -8.10
N SER A 85 2.33 -14.34 -7.19
CA SER A 85 2.41 -15.40 -6.17
C SER A 85 1.19 -15.42 -5.25
N VAL A 86 0.71 -14.25 -4.80
CA VAL A 86 -0.47 -14.17 -3.92
C VAL A 86 -1.73 -14.63 -4.65
N ILE A 87 -1.93 -14.21 -5.90
CA ILE A 87 -3.07 -14.65 -6.71
C ILE A 87 -3.04 -16.17 -6.89
N GLU A 88 -1.90 -16.73 -7.30
CA GLU A 88 -1.74 -18.18 -7.50
C GLU A 88 -2.03 -18.98 -6.22
N GLN A 89 -1.58 -18.49 -5.05
CA GLN A 89 -1.87 -19.15 -3.77
C GLN A 89 -3.37 -19.10 -3.43
N LEU A 90 -4.02 -17.95 -3.64
CA LEU A 90 -5.44 -17.80 -3.35
C LEU A 90 -6.35 -18.59 -4.31
N GLU A 91 -5.94 -18.76 -5.56
CA GLU A 91 -6.65 -19.62 -6.52
C GLU A 91 -6.66 -21.09 -6.09
N LYS A 92 -5.62 -21.52 -5.36
CA LYS A 92 -5.51 -22.88 -4.82
C LYS A 92 -6.34 -23.10 -3.56
N VAL A 93 -6.84 -22.04 -2.92
CA VAL A 93 -7.66 -22.14 -1.71
C VAL A 93 -9.05 -22.68 -2.09
N SER A 94 -9.36 -23.88 -1.59
CA SER A 94 -10.68 -24.48 -1.70
C SER A 94 -11.35 -24.51 -0.33
N VAL A 95 -12.45 -23.80 -0.20
CA VAL A 95 -13.25 -23.79 1.04
C VAL A 95 -13.95 -25.14 1.24
N ALA A 96 -14.24 -25.84 0.15
CA ALA A 96 -14.88 -27.15 0.17
C ALA A 96 -13.97 -28.29 0.71
N GLY A 97 -12.67 -28.01 0.87
CA GLY A 97 -11.71 -29.01 1.37
C GLY A 97 -11.74 -29.23 2.89
N ASP A 98 -12.43 -28.41 3.66
CA ASP A 98 -12.55 -28.61 5.10
C ASP A 98 -13.75 -29.52 5.43
N PRO A 99 -13.49 -30.76 5.91
CA PRO A 99 -14.54 -31.72 6.22
C PRO A 99 -15.47 -31.28 7.36
N ASN A 100 -15.01 -30.32 8.23
CA ASN A 100 -15.80 -29.87 9.37
C ASN A 100 -16.89 -28.87 8.99
N LEU A 101 -16.84 -28.28 7.80
CA LEU A 101 -17.79 -27.27 7.36
C LEU A 101 -19.06 -27.84 6.70
N GLY A 102 -19.10 -29.16 6.37
CA GLY A 102 -20.24 -29.80 5.69
C GLY A 102 -20.54 -29.26 4.29
N ILE A 103 -19.67 -28.36 3.76
CA ILE A 103 -19.86 -27.69 2.46
C ILE A 103 -19.82 -28.70 1.31
N THR A 104 -19.01 -29.73 1.43
CA THR A 104 -18.89 -30.79 0.42
C THR A 104 -20.21 -31.50 0.20
N GLU A 105 -20.96 -31.79 1.28
CA GLU A 105 -22.28 -32.43 1.20
C GLU A 105 -23.30 -31.54 0.49
N VAL A 106 -23.30 -30.24 0.80
CA VAL A 106 -24.16 -29.26 0.12
C VAL A 106 -23.83 -29.18 -1.38
N LEU A 107 -22.56 -29.09 -1.73
CA LEU A 107 -22.14 -29.04 -3.13
C LEU A 107 -22.47 -30.31 -3.90
N THR A 108 -22.38 -31.50 -3.26
CA THR A 108 -22.81 -32.77 -3.83
C THR A 108 -24.32 -32.79 -4.08
N SER A 109 -25.11 -32.32 -3.09
CA SER A 109 -26.57 -32.21 -3.26
C SER A 109 -26.98 -31.26 -4.39
N VAL A 110 -26.24 -30.17 -4.57
CA VAL A 110 -26.44 -29.24 -5.70
C VAL A 110 -26.10 -29.93 -7.02
N GLN A 111 -25.00 -30.69 -7.08
CA GLN A 111 -24.61 -31.46 -8.28
C GLN A 111 -25.67 -32.48 -8.66
N ASP A 112 -26.16 -33.26 -7.69
CA ASP A 112 -27.19 -34.27 -7.89
C ASP A 112 -28.50 -33.62 -8.40
N SER A 113 -28.85 -32.47 -7.85
CA SER A 113 -30.03 -31.71 -8.30
C SER A 113 -29.86 -31.19 -9.75
N LEU A 114 -28.68 -30.70 -10.08
CA LEU A 114 -28.37 -30.26 -11.46
C LEU A 114 -28.40 -31.43 -12.43
N ALA A 115 -27.84 -32.61 -12.08
CA ALA A 115 -27.82 -33.79 -12.91
C ALA A 115 -29.25 -34.30 -13.23
N ASN A 116 -30.22 -34.04 -12.38
CA ASN A 116 -31.62 -34.39 -12.61
C ASN A 116 -32.36 -33.42 -13.58
N ILE A 117 -31.82 -32.22 -13.79
CA ILE A 117 -32.47 -31.17 -14.59
C ILE A 117 -31.76 -30.98 -15.92
N VAL A 118 -30.45 -31.13 -15.96
CA VAL A 118 -29.58 -30.91 -17.13
C VAL A 118 -28.95 -32.23 -17.57
N ALA A 119 -28.65 -32.38 -18.87
CA ALA A 119 -27.93 -33.57 -19.34
C ALA A 119 -26.62 -33.77 -18.59
N TYR A 120 -26.34 -35.02 -18.22
CA TYR A 120 -25.23 -35.41 -17.31
C TYR A 120 -23.85 -34.84 -17.72
N GLU A 121 -23.62 -34.65 -19.01
CA GLU A 121 -22.39 -34.09 -19.56
C GLU A 121 -22.18 -32.60 -19.19
N SER A 122 -23.21 -31.89 -18.75
CA SER A 122 -23.17 -30.47 -18.38
C SER A 122 -23.23 -30.24 -16.87
N ALA A 123 -23.36 -31.29 -16.07
CA ALA A 123 -23.41 -31.18 -14.60
C ALA A 123 -22.02 -31.32 -13.99
N ASP A 124 -21.15 -30.34 -14.23
CA ASP A 124 -19.85 -30.27 -13.59
C ASP A 124 -19.95 -30.12 -12.07
N LYS A 125 -18.93 -30.65 -11.35
CA LYS A 125 -18.86 -30.52 -9.89
C LYS A 125 -18.80 -29.08 -9.47
N PRO A 126 -19.81 -28.55 -8.75
CA PRO A 126 -19.76 -27.19 -8.27
C PRO A 126 -18.58 -27.00 -7.30
N GLN A 127 -17.88 -25.87 -7.40
CA GLN A 127 -16.73 -25.55 -6.58
C GLN A 127 -16.87 -24.15 -6.01
N ILE A 128 -16.42 -23.96 -4.77
CA ILE A 128 -16.30 -22.65 -4.15
C ILE A 128 -14.83 -22.23 -4.24
N LYS A 129 -14.58 -21.21 -5.03
CA LYS A 129 -13.25 -20.61 -5.21
C LYS A 129 -13.28 -19.13 -4.89
N VAL A 130 -12.12 -18.59 -4.54
CA VAL A 130 -11.97 -17.14 -4.36
C VAL A 130 -12.15 -16.47 -5.72
N SER A 131 -13.11 -15.55 -5.82
CA SER A 131 -13.39 -14.78 -7.04
C SER A 131 -12.90 -13.35 -6.89
N ASN A 132 -12.85 -12.59 -7.99
CA ASN A 132 -12.44 -11.19 -8.02
C ASN A 132 -11.01 -10.93 -7.49
N LEU A 133 -10.08 -11.81 -7.82
CA LEU A 133 -8.66 -11.70 -7.45
C LEU A 133 -7.96 -10.59 -8.26
N THR A 134 -8.46 -9.36 -8.16
CA THR A 134 -7.78 -8.21 -8.74
C THR A 134 -6.71 -7.68 -7.79
N ARG A 135 -5.63 -7.11 -8.33
CA ARG A 135 -4.60 -6.45 -7.53
C ARG A 135 -5.16 -5.35 -6.61
N GLU A 136 -6.24 -4.71 -7.02
CA GLU A 136 -6.90 -3.68 -6.21
C GLU A 136 -7.64 -4.27 -5.02
N ASN A 137 -8.39 -5.36 -5.20
CA ASN A 137 -9.08 -6.05 -4.11
C ASN A 137 -8.09 -6.64 -3.12
N LEU A 138 -6.99 -7.22 -3.61
CA LEU A 138 -5.93 -7.76 -2.77
C LEU A 138 -5.24 -6.67 -1.92
N ARG A 139 -5.05 -5.46 -2.46
CA ARG A 139 -4.48 -4.33 -1.70
C ARG A 139 -5.35 -3.93 -0.51
N LYS A 140 -6.66 -4.06 -0.63
CA LYS A 140 -7.61 -3.77 0.46
C LYS A 140 -7.69 -4.90 1.47
N GLY A 141 -7.51 -6.15 1.02
CA GLY A 141 -7.62 -7.35 1.86
C GLY A 141 -6.31 -7.74 2.56
N LEU A 142 -5.17 -7.39 2.01
CA LEU A 142 -3.88 -7.72 2.60
C LEU A 142 -3.43 -6.66 3.60
N THR A 143 -3.08 -7.10 4.79
CA THR A 143 -2.65 -6.24 5.90
C THR A 143 -1.35 -6.77 6.50
N VAL A 144 -0.48 -5.88 6.92
CA VAL A 144 0.73 -6.24 7.67
C VAL A 144 0.35 -6.61 9.10
N PHE A 145 0.75 -7.78 9.54
CA PHE A 145 0.60 -8.24 10.92
C PHE A 145 1.94 -8.16 11.64
N MET A 146 1.89 -7.86 12.93
CA MET A 146 3.05 -7.74 13.79
C MET A 146 2.86 -8.55 15.05
N GLY A 147 3.95 -9.08 15.60
CA GLY A 147 3.95 -9.75 16.88
C GLY A 147 3.51 -8.82 18.01
N SER A 148 2.72 -9.32 18.92
CA SER A 148 2.23 -8.57 20.09
C SER A 148 3.14 -8.71 21.31
N GLY A 149 4.16 -9.57 21.24
CA GLY A 149 4.98 -9.98 22.40
C GLY A 149 4.29 -10.96 23.35
N ALA A 150 3.02 -11.31 23.10
CA ALA A 150 2.30 -12.34 23.86
C ALA A 150 2.28 -13.66 23.08
N TYR A 151 2.34 -14.77 23.80
CA TYR A 151 2.44 -16.11 23.21
C TYR A 151 1.20 -16.95 23.56
N LYS A 152 0.77 -17.76 22.60
CA LYS A 152 -0.29 -18.76 22.78
C LYS A 152 0.25 -19.96 23.57
N GLU A 153 -0.64 -20.81 24.08
CA GLU A 153 -0.26 -22.04 24.78
C GLU A 153 0.61 -22.99 23.94
N ASN A 154 0.46 -22.96 22.62
CA ASN A 154 1.26 -23.74 21.67
C ASN A 154 2.64 -23.10 21.35
N GLY A 155 3.03 -22.02 22.03
CA GLY A 155 4.30 -21.31 21.83
C GLY A 155 4.34 -20.38 20.64
N SER A 156 3.29 -20.26 19.82
CA SER A 156 3.23 -19.29 18.73
C SER A 156 2.87 -17.90 19.25
N GLU A 157 3.49 -16.86 18.69
CA GLU A 157 3.21 -15.48 19.05
C GLU A 157 1.82 -15.02 18.53
N TYR A 158 1.12 -14.23 19.32
CA TYR A 158 -0.08 -13.54 18.84
C TYR A 158 0.30 -12.44 17.86
N MET A 159 -0.25 -12.53 16.65
CA MET A 159 -0.06 -11.55 15.61
C MET A 159 -1.28 -10.62 15.54
N THR A 160 -1.05 -9.32 15.52
CA THR A 160 -2.09 -8.31 15.40
C THR A 160 -1.86 -7.44 14.17
N PRO A 161 -2.91 -6.93 13.50
CA PRO A 161 -2.74 -5.94 12.45
C PRO A 161 -1.94 -4.75 12.95
N TYR A 162 -1.06 -4.20 12.11
CA TYR A 162 -0.17 -3.11 12.51
C TYR A 162 -0.91 -1.88 13.06
N PHE A 163 -2.12 -1.60 12.60
CA PHE A 163 -2.92 -0.46 13.06
C PHE A 163 -3.52 -0.64 14.47
N HIS A 164 -3.39 -1.82 15.07
CA HIS A 164 -3.67 -2.06 16.49
C HIS A 164 -2.46 -1.81 17.39
N GLN A 165 -1.31 -1.48 16.82
CA GLN A 165 -0.13 -1.13 17.59
C GLN A 165 -0.22 0.29 18.16
N GLY A 166 0.50 0.53 19.23
CA GLY A 166 0.60 1.88 19.81
C GLY A 166 1.22 2.89 18.83
N THR A 167 0.83 4.15 18.95
CA THR A 167 1.25 5.24 18.07
C THR A 167 2.78 5.34 17.96
N GLY A 168 3.50 5.15 19.08
CA GLY A 168 4.97 5.17 19.10
C GLY A 168 5.59 4.05 18.25
N THR A 169 5.01 2.84 18.29
CA THR A 169 5.46 1.71 17.46
C THR A 169 5.23 2.00 15.98
N ILE A 170 4.04 2.51 15.64
CA ILE A 170 3.69 2.86 14.26
C ILE A 170 4.65 3.96 13.74
N ASN A 171 4.92 4.99 14.52
CA ASN A 171 5.85 6.06 14.14
C ASN A 171 7.28 5.55 13.96
N THR A 172 7.74 4.65 14.82
CA THR A 172 9.07 4.03 14.67
C THR A 172 9.14 3.21 13.38
N LEU A 173 8.08 2.47 13.03
CA LEU A 173 8.01 1.73 11.78
C LEU A 173 8.03 2.64 10.55
N VAL A 174 7.28 3.74 10.59
CA VAL A 174 7.28 4.75 9.52
C VAL A 174 8.70 5.28 9.29
N LEU A 175 9.41 5.66 10.37
CA LEU A 175 10.79 6.14 10.28
C LEU A 175 11.75 5.06 9.74
N SER A 176 11.56 3.81 10.14
CA SER A 176 12.34 2.67 9.61
C SER A 176 12.11 2.49 8.10
N LEU A 177 10.86 2.59 7.64
CA LEU A 177 10.55 2.52 6.20
C LEU A 177 11.15 3.69 5.42
N LEU A 178 11.15 4.90 5.99
CA LEU A 178 11.80 6.06 5.37
C LEU A 178 13.31 5.88 5.27
N SER A 179 13.95 5.37 6.32
CA SER A 179 15.37 5.02 6.28
C SER A 179 15.68 3.98 5.20
N MET A 180 14.81 2.98 5.02
CA MET A 180 14.95 2.02 3.92
C MET A 180 14.86 2.69 2.55
N ILE A 181 13.94 3.64 2.36
CA ILE A 181 13.82 4.39 1.11
C ILE A 181 15.07 5.24 0.88
N ALA A 182 15.60 5.89 1.92
CA ALA A 182 16.83 6.68 1.84
C ALA A 182 18.04 5.83 1.42
N ASN A 183 18.14 4.59 1.90
CA ASN A 183 19.21 3.68 1.53
C ASN A 183 19.11 3.15 0.09
N ILE A 184 17.91 3.14 -0.49
CA ILE A 184 17.70 2.67 -1.88
C ILE A 184 17.86 3.82 -2.88
N LYS A 185 17.49 5.04 -2.49
CA LYS A 185 17.57 6.23 -3.34
C LYS A 185 18.73 7.12 -2.90
N GLU A 186 19.61 7.47 -3.82
CA GLU A 186 20.78 8.31 -3.54
C GLU A 186 20.43 9.76 -3.16
N ASN A 187 19.29 10.29 -3.61
CA ASN A 187 18.91 11.68 -3.42
C ASN A 187 17.46 11.77 -2.93
N VAL A 188 17.23 11.66 -1.64
CA VAL A 188 15.91 11.79 -1.03
C VAL A 188 15.88 12.93 -0.03
N ILE A 189 14.87 13.79 -0.17
CA ILE A 189 14.56 14.83 0.80
C ILE A 189 13.27 14.44 1.51
N PHE A 190 13.33 14.23 2.80
CA PHE A 190 12.15 14.03 3.64
C PHE A 190 11.75 15.35 4.28
N ALA A 191 10.51 15.76 4.08
CA ALA A 191 9.87 16.82 4.84
C ALA A 191 8.82 16.18 5.75
N MET A 192 9.01 16.30 7.05
CA MET A 192 8.14 15.72 8.07
C MET A 192 7.63 16.80 8.99
N GLU A 193 6.33 16.78 9.31
CA GLU A 193 5.75 17.58 10.38
C GLU A 193 5.84 16.82 11.70
N GLU A 194 6.40 17.46 12.73
CA GLU A 194 6.44 16.97 14.11
C GLU A 194 6.92 15.50 14.22
N PRO A 195 8.11 15.15 13.70
CA PRO A 195 8.59 13.76 13.68
C PRO A 195 8.79 13.17 15.09
N GLU A 196 8.90 14.03 16.12
CA GLU A 196 9.06 13.66 17.53
C GLU A 196 7.75 13.23 18.20
N ILE A 197 6.59 13.54 17.62
CA ILE A 197 5.31 13.22 18.25
C ILE A 197 5.16 11.72 18.49
N ALA A 198 4.80 11.39 19.72
CA ALA A 198 4.57 10.03 20.21
C ALA A 198 5.80 9.10 20.12
N LEU A 199 7.00 9.63 19.89
CA LEU A 199 8.22 8.84 20.00
C LEU A 199 8.75 8.84 21.45
N PRO A 200 9.20 7.68 21.96
CA PRO A 200 9.93 7.63 23.23
C PRO A 200 11.20 8.51 23.18
N PRO A 201 11.59 9.16 24.29
CA PRO A 201 12.72 10.11 24.30
C PRO A 201 14.06 9.53 23.78
N HIS A 202 14.30 8.24 23.96
CA HIS A 202 15.50 7.59 23.46
C HIS A 202 15.49 7.40 21.93
N ILE A 203 14.30 7.28 21.33
CA ILE A 203 14.14 7.24 19.88
C ILE A 203 14.25 8.65 19.29
N GLN A 204 13.67 9.67 19.94
CA GLN A 204 13.79 11.07 19.49
C GLN A 204 15.25 11.48 19.31
N LYS A 205 16.13 11.12 20.26
CA LYS A 205 17.56 11.42 20.15
C LYS A 205 18.23 10.79 18.94
N ARG A 206 17.78 9.59 18.51
CA ARG A 206 18.34 8.89 17.34
C ARG A 206 17.84 9.41 16.00
N VAL A 207 16.67 10.07 16.00
CA VAL A 207 16.07 10.62 14.78
C VAL A 207 16.65 11.98 14.43
N ILE A 208 17.09 12.75 15.45
CA ILE A 208 17.60 14.12 15.30
C ILE A 208 19.13 14.15 15.14
N SER A 209 19.83 13.09 15.51
CA SER A 209 21.29 12.95 15.31
C SER A 209 21.64 12.42 13.94
#